data_c58eb0bd436b2a9da649f2f5318256eb
#
_entry.id   c58eb0bd436b2a9da649f2f5318256eb
#
_cell.length_a   1.000
_cell.length_b   1.000
_cell.length_c   1.000
_cell.angle_alpha   90.00
_cell.angle_beta   90.00
_cell.angle_gamma   90.00
#
_symmetry.space_group_name_H-M   'P 1'
#
loop_
_entity.id
_entity.type
_entity.pdbx_description
1 polymer ?
#
loop_
_entity_poly.entity_id
_entity_poly.type
_entity_poly.pdbx_seq_one_letter_code
_entity_poly.pdbx_strand_id
1 'polypeptide(L)'
;MNIREIHENKKQFLPLLLLADEQENMIDRYLERGTMYVLEDGGVKAECIVTDEGGGILELKNLAVEPEAQRKGYGKALIDFLVRQYAGCYALLQVGTGDSPLTVPFYEKC
;
A
#
# COMPACT_ATOMS: atom_id res chain seq x y z
N MET A 1 13.85 -7.35 8.46
CA MET A 1 12.66 -6.71 7.86
C MET A 1 12.37 -7.36 6.53
N ASN A 2 11.13 -7.74 6.31
CA ASN A 2 10.72 -8.47 5.13
C ASN A 2 9.38 -7.94 4.62
N ILE A 3 9.25 -7.81 3.29
CA ILE A 3 7.99 -7.39 2.66
C ILE A 3 7.55 -8.53 1.75
N ARG A 4 6.31 -8.99 1.92
CA ARG A 4 5.76 -10.08 1.12
C ARG A 4 4.36 -9.77 0.63
N GLU A 5 4.02 -10.36 -0.51
CA GLU A 5 2.69 -10.20 -1.08
C GLU A 5 1.71 -11.18 -0.43
N ILE A 6 0.48 -10.70 -0.20
CA ILE A 6 -0.60 -11.51 0.36
C ILE A 6 -1.56 -11.87 -0.77
N HIS A 7 -1.71 -13.15 -1.04
CA HIS A 7 -2.52 -13.64 -2.17
C HIS A 7 -3.92 -14.07 -1.77
N GLU A 8 -4.14 -14.42 -0.51
CA GLU A 8 -5.45 -14.89 -0.06
C GLU A 8 -5.67 -14.54 1.40
N ASN A 9 -6.93 -14.60 1.83
CA ASN A 9 -7.33 -14.30 3.20
C ASN A 9 -6.80 -12.93 3.66
N LYS A 10 -7.00 -11.94 2.81
CA LYS A 10 -6.49 -10.59 3.07
C LYS A 10 -7.12 -9.96 4.30
N LYS A 11 -8.36 -10.37 4.64
CA LYS A 11 -9.06 -9.85 5.80
C LYS A 11 -8.51 -10.35 7.13
N GLN A 12 -7.53 -11.26 7.11
CA GLN A 12 -6.81 -11.58 8.33
C GLN A 12 -6.13 -10.33 8.91
N PHE A 13 -5.88 -9.32 8.07
CA PHE A 13 -5.26 -8.08 8.49
C PHE A 13 -6.27 -6.93 8.62
N LEU A 14 -7.56 -7.24 8.74
CA LEU A 14 -8.61 -6.23 8.78
C LEU A 14 -8.38 -5.14 9.85
N PRO A 15 -7.97 -5.48 11.08
CA PRO A 15 -7.70 -4.43 12.06
C PRO A 15 -6.69 -3.39 11.60
N LEU A 16 -5.67 -3.84 10.88
CA LEU A 16 -4.65 -2.94 10.33
C LEU A 16 -5.21 -2.11 9.19
N LEU A 17 -5.97 -2.75 8.29
CA LEU A 17 -6.60 -2.06 7.16
C LEU A 17 -7.53 -0.94 7.64
N LEU A 18 -8.25 -1.17 8.73
CA LEU A 18 -9.20 -0.20 9.27
C LEU A 18 -8.52 1.04 9.86
N LEU A 19 -7.23 0.99 10.13
CA LEU A 19 -6.51 2.17 10.58
C LEU A 19 -6.43 3.24 9.49
N ALA A 20 -6.37 2.82 8.22
CA ALA A 20 -6.26 3.75 7.11
C ALA A 20 -7.61 4.06 6.47
N ASP A 21 -8.55 3.13 6.51
CA ASP A 21 -9.88 3.28 5.93
C ASP A 21 -10.88 2.69 6.91
N GLU A 22 -11.59 3.55 7.61
CA GLU A 22 -12.39 3.16 8.77
C GLU A 22 -13.64 2.35 8.43
N GLN A 23 -13.99 2.23 7.15
CA GLN A 23 -15.20 1.54 6.71
C GLN A 23 -14.86 0.28 5.93
N GLU A 24 -15.24 -0.86 6.48
CA GLU A 24 -14.94 -2.14 5.83
C GLU A 24 -15.57 -2.24 4.44
N ASN A 25 -16.77 -1.70 4.25
CA ASN A 25 -17.42 -1.73 2.94
C ASN A 25 -16.64 -0.94 1.88
N MET A 26 -15.90 0.07 2.28
CA MET A 26 -15.04 0.80 1.36
C MET A 26 -13.79 -0.03 1.03
N ILE A 27 -13.24 -0.72 2.02
CA ILE A 27 -12.10 -1.61 1.81
C ILE A 27 -12.50 -2.72 0.83
N ASP A 28 -13.71 -3.25 0.95
CA ASP A 28 -14.19 -4.32 0.08
C ASP A 28 -14.17 -3.92 -1.40
N ARG A 29 -14.23 -2.63 -1.71
CA ARG A 29 -14.24 -2.16 -3.10
C ARG A 29 -12.93 -2.42 -3.81
N TYR A 30 -11.81 -2.49 -3.09
CA TYR A 30 -10.51 -2.63 -3.74
C TYR A 30 -9.71 -3.83 -3.23
N LEU A 31 -10.17 -4.49 -2.16
CA LEU A 31 -9.35 -5.51 -1.48
C LEU A 31 -8.99 -6.67 -2.40
N GLU A 32 -9.98 -7.24 -3.09
CA GLU A 32 -9.72 -8.43 -3.90
C GLU A 32 -9.06 -8.11 -5.23
N ARG A 33 -9.39 -6.98 -5.83
CA ARG A 33 -8.77 -6.59 -7.10
C ARG A 33 -7.38 -5.97 -6.93
N GLY A 34 -7.07 -5.54 -5.72
CA GLY A 34 -5.79 -4.93 -5.42
C GLY A 34 -4.71 -5.94 -5.11
N THR A 35 -3.47 -5.46 -5.09
CA THR A 35 -2.33 -6.23 -4.66
C THR A 35 -1.94 -5.75 -3.27
N MET A 36 -1.85 -6.68 -2.33
CA MET A 36 -1.56 -6.37 -0.93
C MET A 36 -0.17 -6.84 -0.55
N TYR A 37 0.55 -5.97 0.14
CA TYR A 37 1.85 -6.30 0.71
C TYR A 37 1.82 -6.05 2.21
N VAL A 38 2.52 -6.90 2.96
CA VAL A 38 2.75 -6.67 4.39
C VAL A 38 4.24 -6.61 4.66
N LEU A 39 4.59 -5.77 5.62
CA LEU A 39 5.96 -5.64 6.09
C LEU A 39 6.07 -6.31 7.46
N GLU A 40 7.00 -7.24 7.58
CA GLU A 40 7.23 -7.99 8.80
C GLU A 40 8.58 -7.63 9.39
N ASP A 41 8.60 -7.39 10.68
CA ASP A 41 9.82 -7.12 11.43
C ASP A 41 9.56 -7.59 12.87
N GLY A 42 9.73 -8.91 13.09
CA GLY A 42 9.31 -9.53 14.33
C GLY A 42 7.80 -9.56 14.46
N GLY A 43 7.09 -9.80 13.36
CA GLY A 43 5.63 -9.75 13.25
C GLY A 43 5.22 -8.72 12.23
N VAL A 44 3.96 -8.71 11.83
CA VAL A 44 3.45 -7.77 10.83
C VAL A 44 3.33 -6.38 11.47
N LYS A 45 4.02 -5.42 10.89
CA LYS A 45 4.08 -4.03 11.39
C LYS A 45 3.35 -3.04 10.51
N ALA A 46 3.17 -3.35 9.22
CA ALA A 46 2.55 -2.45 8.27
C ALA A 46 2.00 -3.21 7.08
N GLU A 47 1.09 -2.57 6.35
CA GLU A 47 0.52 -3.13 5.14
C GLU A 47 0.27 -2.02 4.13
N CYS A 48 0.13 -2.41 2.85
CA CYS A 48 -0.38 -1.51 1.83
C CYS A 48 -1.14 -2.30 0.77
N ILE A 49 -2.04 -1.61 0.08
CA ILE A 49 -2.77 -2.16 -1.07
C ILE A 49 -2.66 -1.18 -2.22
N VAL A 50 -2.30 -1.68 -3.39
CA VAL A 50 -2.24 -0.89 -4.62
C VAL A 50 -3.15 -1.49 -5.67
N THR A 51 -3.67 -0.64 -6.55
CA THR A 51 -4.52 -1.05 -7.67
C THR A 51 -4.03 -0.41 -8.95
N ASP A 52 -4.24 -1.14 -10.06
CA ASP A 52 -4.00 -0.62 -11.40
C ASP A 52 -5.23 0.18 -11.82
N GLU A 53 -5.09 1.48 -11.99
CA GLU A 53 -6.20 2.35 -12.37
C GLU A 53 -6.24 2.63 -13.87
N GLY A 54 -5.35 1.99 -14.64
CA GLY A 54 -5.27 2.21 -16.07
C GLY A 54 -4.45 3.44 -16.43
N GLY A 55 -4.11 3.58 -17.71
CA GLY A 55 -3.39 4.75 -18.16
C GLY A 55 -2.00 4.94 -17.56
N GLY A 56 -1.39 3.87 -17.06
CA GLY A 56 -0.09 3.96 -16.43
C GLY A 56 -0.13 4.46 -14.99
N ILE A 57 -1.30 4.42 -14.35
CA ILE A 57 -1.48 4.91 -12.99
C ILE A 57 -1.66 3.73 -12.03
N LEU A 58 -0.80 3.65 -11.03
CA LEU A 58 -0.95 2.74 -9.91
C LEU A 58 -1.42 3.57 -8.72
N GLU A 59 -2.47 3.12 -8.04
CA GLU A 59 -3.01 3.87 -6.90
C GLU A 59 -2.76 3.13 -5.60
N LEU A 60 -2.26 3.86 -4.60
CA LEU A 60 -2.15 3.37 -3.24
C LEU A 60 -3.49 3.57 -2.56
N LYS A 61 -4.21 2.47 -2.33
CA LYS A 61 -5.56 2.50 -1.77
C LYS A 61 -5.57 2.46 -0.24
N ASN A 62 -4.57 1.83 0.34
CA ASN A 62 -4.51 1.66 1.79
C ASN A 62 -3.04 1.52 2.18
N LEU A 63 -2.67 2.20 3.24
CA LEU A 63 -1.35 2.01 3.86
C LEU A 63 -1.52 2.30 5.33
N ALA A 64 -1.16 1.33 6.16
CA ALA A 64 -1.28 1.48 7.60
C ALA A 64 -0.08 0.87 8.30
N VAL A 65 0.30 1.49 9.41
CA VAL A 65 1.38 1.02 10.27
C VAL A 65 0.79 0.83 11.67
N GLU A 66 1.11 -0.30 12.30
CA GLU A 66 0.67 -0.57 13.66
C GLU A 66 1.02 0.62 14.56
N PRO A 67 0.11 1.04 15.47
CA PRO A 67 0.36 2.24 16.27
C PRO A 67 1.68 2.20 17.04
N GLU A 68 2.04 1.03 17.59
CA GLU A 68 3.29 0.91 18.36
C GLU A 68 4.53 0.91 17.49
N ALA A 69 4.35 0.74 16.18
CA ALA A 69 5.46 0.67 15.23
C ALA A 69 5.61 1.94 14.40
N GLN A 70 4.77 2.93 14.63
CA GLN A 70 4.84 4.19 13.87
C GLN A 70 6.13 4.94 14.20
N ARG A 71 6.54 5.81 13.27
CA ARG A 71 7.75 6.62 13.36
C ARG A 71 9.05 5.81 13.33
N LYS A 72 9.00 4.58 12.86
CA LYS A 72 10.19 3.75 12.68
C LYS A 72 10.57 3.58 11.21
N GLY A 73 9.86 4.27 10.31
CA GLY A 73 10.17 4.24 8.89
C GLY A 73 9.51 3.10 8.11
N TYR A 74 8.59 2.37 8.71
CA TYR A 74 7.95 1.24 8.01
C TYR A 74 7.07 1.70 6.85
N GLY A 75 6.32 2.81 7.02
CA GLY A 75 5.51 3.35 5.94
C GLY A 75 6.38 3.78 4.77
N LYS A 76 7.48 4.47 5.05
CA LYS A 76 8.42 4.88 4.02
C LYS A 76 9.04 3.68 3.33
N ALA A 77 9.35 2.62 4.08
CA ALA A 77 9.92 1.41 3.51
C ALA A 77 8.96 0.76 2.51
N LEU A 78 7.66 0.76 2.82
CA LEU A 78 6.65 0.25 1.90
C LEU A 78 6.55 1.12 0.64
N ILE A 79 6.56 2.43 0.78
CA ILE A 79 6.53 3.34 -0.38
C ILE A 79 7.76 3.11 -1.24
N ASP A 80 8.94 3.04 -0.64
CA ASP A 80 10.19 2.80 -1.38
C ASP A 80 10.14 1.46 -2.10
N PHE A 81 9.58 0.45 -1.45
CA PHE A 81 9.39 -0.87 -2.06
C PHE A 81 8.50 -0.78 -3.30
N LEU A 82 7.36 -0.07 -3.20
CA LEU A 82 6.43 0.08 -4.32
C LEU A 82 7.09 0.80 -5.48
N VAL A 83 7.84 1.84 -5.20
CA VAL A 83 8.54 2.60 -6.25
C VAL A 83 9.51 1.69 -7.00
N ARG A 84 10.26 0.86 -6.28
CA ARG A 84 11.21 -0.06 -6.93
C ARG A 84 10.50 -1.20 -7.64
N GLN A 85 9.45 -1.74 -7.03
CA GLN A 85 8.74 -2.91 -7.56
C GLN A 85 8.05 -2.59 -8.89
N TYR A 86 7.50 -1.39 -9.00
CA TYR A 86 6.66 -1.02 -10.14
C TYR A 86 7.33 -0.03 -11.08
N ALA A 87 8.59 0.32 -10.86
CA ALA A 87 9.34 1.18 -11.78
C ALA A 87 9.35 0.54 -13.18
N GLY A 88 9.08 1.33 -14.19
CA GLY A 88 9.02 0.84 -15.56
C GLY A 88 7.69 0.20 -15.95
N CYS A 89 6.82 -0.09 -14.99
CA CYS A 89 5.49 -0.67 -15.26
C CYS A 89 4.40 0.37 -15.26
N TYR A 90 4.58 1.44 -14.51
CA TYR A 90 3.60 2.52 -14.37
C TYR A 90 4.33 3.87 -14.46
N ALA A 91 3.59 4.88 -14.90
CA ALA A 91 4.14 6.24 -14.99
C ALA A 91 4.01 6.99 -13.65
N LEU A 92 2.91 6.76 -12.93
CA LEU A 92 2.60 7.50 -11.72
C LEU A 92 2.13 6.58 -10.61
N LEU A 93 2.51 6.92 -9.37
CA LEU A 93 1.89 6.37 -8.17
C LEU A 93 0.98 7.46 -7.60
N GLN A 94 -0.31 7.17 -7.55
CA GLN A 94 -1.30 8.08 -6.99
C GLN A 94 -1.60 7.67 -5.58
N VAL A 95 -1.54 8.62 -4.65
CA VAL A 95 -1.90 8.38 -3.26
C VAL A 95 -3.21 9.10 -3.01
N GLY A 96 -4.28 8.34 -2.79
CA GLY A 96 -5.59 8.91 -2.52
C GLY A 96 -5.63 9.44 -1.10
N THR A 97 -5.84 10.75 -0.94
CA THR A 97 -5.95 11.38 0.36
C THR A 97 -7.18 12.29 0.37
N GLY A 98 -8.36 11.71 0.14
CA GLY A 98 -9.59 12.49 0.12
C GLY A 98 -9.59 13.52 -1.00
N ASP A 99 -9.66 14.81 -0.65
CA ASP A 99 -9.85 15.88 -1.63
C ASP A 99 -8.58 16.27 -2.39
N SER A 100 -7.42 15.83 -1.93
CA SER A 100 -6.15 16.25 -2.52
C SER A 100 -5.27 15.03 -2.79
N PRO A 101 -5.55 14.30 -3.87
CA PRO A 101 -4.69 13.15 -4.20
C PRO A 101 -3.29 13.63 -4.56
N LEU A 102 -2.31 12.91 -4.03
CA LEU A 102 -0.91 13.16 -4.31
C LEU A 102 -0.44 12.19 -5.38
N THR A 103 0.28 12.69 -6.38
CA THR A 103 0.87 11.83 -7.39
C THR A 103 2.39 11.89 -7.29
N VAL A 104 3.01 10.72 -7.40
CA VAL A 104 4.46 10.58 -7.36
C VAL A 104 4.90 9.95 -8.66
N PRO A 105 5.71 10.63 -9.48
CA PRO A 105 6.21 10.02 -10.71
C PRO A 105 7.13 8.84 -10.40
N PHE A 106 7.04 7.80 -11.20
CA PHE A 106 8.02 6.73 -11.15
C PHE A 106 9.21 7.14 -12.00
N TYR A 107 10.34 7.27 -11.37
CA TYR A 107 11.58 7.59 -12.08
C TYR A 107 12.34 6.31 -12.35
N GLU A 108 12.87 6.21 -13.56
CA GLU A 108 13.87 5.20 -13.82
C GLU A 108 15.19 5.71 -13.32
N LYS A 109 15.76 4.99 -12.40
CA LYS A 109 17.08 5.31 -11.91
C LYS A 109 18.13 4.61 -12.75
N CYS A 110 19.00 5.38 -13.25
CA CYS A 110 20.16 4.83 -13.98
C CYS A 110 21.21 4.33 -13.02
#